data_b58558b8fc32511e23375bb7d48a9c17
#
_entry.id   b58558b8fc32511e23375bb7d48a9c17
#
_cell.length_a   1.000
_cell.length_b   1.000
_cell.length_c   1.000
_cell.angle_alpha   90.00
_cell.angle_beta   90.00
_cell.angle_gamma   90.00
#
_symmetry.space_group_name_H-M   'P 1'
#
loop_
_entity.id
_entity.type
_entity.pdbx_description
1 polymer ?
#
loop_
_entity_poly.entity_id
_entity_poly.type
_entity_poly.pdbx_seq_one_letter_code
_entity_poly.pdbx_strand_id
1 'polypeptide(L)'
;IFLSSKLNELSSRFYTVIPHDFGRKVPPVINDVETLRQKMDMLLVLGDIELAQSLQKEKEQAEKSAEDEVPHPLDVNYGLLKCKLELLTPKSKEFKILETYTENTKSQGWWSSSGGPKIKHIWIVDRDGEGGRFKTHDDIKERKLLWHGTNVAVVTAILKSGLRIMPHSGGRVGKGIYFASENSKSAGYVRPAGKTGIMFLNEVALGKEHHITMDDGSLTKPPTGYDSIVAKGWTEPDPTKDTILTIDGKKIVVPQGKPINQPAYKNKSSFSQSEYLVYKESQCRIRYLLMMEF
;
A
#
# COMPACT_ATOMS: atom_id res chain seq x y z
N ILE A 1 6.16 33.32 -22.10
CA ILE A 1 6.82 32.74 -23.30
C ILE A 1 7.91 31.74 -22.86
N PHE A 2 8.82 32.08 -21.97
CA PHE A 2 9.93 31.22 -21.52
C PHE A 2 9.49 29.89 -20.85
N LEU A 3 8.49 29.95 -19.98
CA LEU A 3 7.95 28.78 -19.27
C LEU A 3 7.28 27.79 -20.24
N SER A 4 6.51 28.28 -21.19
CA SER A 4 5.84 27.46 -22.22
C SER A 4 6.83 26.75 -23.14
N SER A 5 7.91 27.43 -23.55
CA SER A 5 8.96 26.84 -24.37
C SER A 5 9.67 25.70 -23.63
N LYS A 6 9.94 25.86 -22.33
CA LYS A 6 10.59 24.84 -21.50
C LYS A 6 9.69 23.63 -21.27
N LEU A 7 8.38 23.83 -21.06
CA LEU A 7 7.41 22.72 -20.94
C LEU A 7 7.32 21.90 -22.24
N ASN A 8 7.34 22.56 -23.40
CA ASN A 8 7.39 21.89 -24.71
C ASN A 8 8.64 21.01 -24.86
N GLU A 9 9.80 21.56 -24.51
CA GLU A 9 11.07 20.81 -24.55
C GLU A 9 11.04 19.59 -23.65
N LEU A 10 10.62 19.75 -22.39
CA LEU A 10 10.54 18.67 -21.42
C LEU A 10 9.53 17.60 -21.84
N SER A 11 8.37 18.00 -22.37
CA SER A 11 7.37 17.06 -22.89
C SER A 11 7.91 16.27 -24.09
N SER A 12 8.60 16.92 -25.00
CA SER A 12 9.24 16.25 -26.15
C SER A 12 10.30 15.24 -25.71
N ARG A 13 11.14 15.59 -24.75
CA ARG A 13 12.12 14.68 -24.15
C ARG A 13 11.44 13.47 -23.48
N PHE A 14 10.38 13.70 -22.74
CA PHE A 14 9.60 12.62 -22.11
C PHE A 14 9.09 11.63 -23.18
N TYR A 15 8.44 12.12 -24.24
CA TYR A 15 7.92 11.27 -25.31
C TYR A 15 8.98 10.61 -26.19
N THR A 16 10.20 11.15 -26.19
CA THR A 16 11.34 10.50 -26.84
C THR A 16 11.84 9.31 -26.03
N VAL A 17 11.85 9.42 -24.71
CA VAL A 17 12.31 8.35 -23.80
C VAL A 17 11.22 7.29 -23.59
N ILE A 18 9.96 7.73 -23.47
CA ILE A 18 8.80 6.86 -23.25
C ILE A 18 7.89 6.92 -24.48
N PRO A 19 8.03 5.97 -25.43
CA PRO A 19 7.24 5.97 -26.64
C PRO A 19 5.74 5.90 -26.39
N HIS A 20 5.00 6.73 -27.14
CA HIS A 20 3.55 6.78 -27.12
C HIS A 20 3.03 6.69 -28.55
N ASP A 21 1.91 6.02 -28.73
CA ASP A 21 1.23 6.02 -30.03
C ASP A 21 0.28 7.22 -30.11
N PHE A 22 0.71 8.24 -30.83
CA PHE A 22 -0.11 9.41 -31.18
C PHE A 22 -0.69 9.32 -32.59
N GLY A 23 -0.40 8.24 -33.32
CA GLY A 23 -0.72 8.15 -34.73
C GLY A 23 -0.06 9.30 -35.51
N ARG A 24 -0.88 10.11 -36.21
CA ARG A 24 -0.45 11.32 -36.95
C ARG A 24 -0.62 12.62 -36.18
N LYS A 25 -0.99 12.57 -34.90
CA LYS A 25 -1.21 13.76 -34.07
C LYS A 25 0.10 14.25 -33.46
N VAL A 26 0.20 15.57 -33.28
CA VAL A 26 1.31 16.16 -32.54
C VAL A 26 1.18 15.77 -31.05
N PRO A 27 2.26 15.29 -30.41
CA PRO A 27 2.24 14.98 -28.98
C PRO A 27 1.78 16.19 -28.14
N PRO A 28 0.82 16.03 -27.22
CA PRO A 28 0.35 17.11 -26.38
C PRO A 28 1.43 17.56 -25.39
N VAL A 29 1.47 18.85 -25.08
CA VAL A 29 2.36 19.35 -24.04
C VAL A 29 1.80 18.98 -22.67
N ILE A 30 2.68 18.45 -21.80
CA ILE A 30 2.34 18.17 -20.40
C ILE A 30 2.45 19.47 -19.63
N ASN A 31 1.34 20.21 -19.52
CA ASN A 31 1.28 21.55 -18.95
C ASN A 31 0.29 21.69 -17.79
N ASP A 32 -0.37 20.61 -17.39
CA ASP A 32 -1.28 20.57 -16.25
C ASP A 32 -0.94 19.43 -15.29
N VAL A 33 -1.35 19.57 -14.04
CA VAL A 33 -1.01 18.66 -12.94
C VAL A 33 -1.66 17.29 -13.13
N GLU A 34 -2.85 17.23 -13.72
CA GLU A 34 -3.58 15.98 -13.91
C GLU A 34 -2.91 15.11 -14.98
N THR A 35 -2.59 15.69 -16.12
CA THR A 35 -1.83 15.03 -17.18
C THR A 35 -0.47 14.56 -16.66
N LEU A 36 0.22 15.38 -15.87
CA LEU A 36 1.49 15.02 -15.25
C LEU A 36 1.32 13.80 -14.35
N ARG A 37 0.31 13.77 -13.48
CA ARG A 37 0.01 12.62 -12.61
C ARG A 37 -0.23 11.34 -13.40
N GLN A 38 -1.07 11.41 -14.44
CA GLN A 38 -1.35 10.25 -15.30
C GLN A 38 -0.07 9.70 -15.95
N LYS A 39 0.84 10.59 -16.39
CA LYS A 39 2.13 10.15 -16.95
C LYS A 39 3.05 9.54 -15.89
N MET A 40 2.99 10.04 -14.67
CA MET A 40 3.75 9.48 -13.55
C MET A 40 3.21 8.12 -13.11
N ASP A 41 1.89 7.96 -13.02
CA ASP A 41 1.27 6.66 -12.73
C ASP A 41 1.61 5.62 -13.81
N MET A 42 1.63 6.05 -15.07
CA MET A 42 2.09 5.21 -16.18
C MET A 42 3.56 4.79 -16.04
N LEU A 43 4.46 5.69 -15.62
CA LEU A 43 5.87 5.36 -15.38
C LEU A 43 6.04 4.35 -14.24
N LEU A 44 5.19 4.41 -13.20
CA LEU A 44 5.19 3.42 -12.13
C LEU A 44 4.83 2.03 -12.68
N VAL A 45 3.78 1.94 -13.49
CA VAL A 45 3.38 0.68 -14.13
C VAL A 45 4.49 0.15 -15.05
N LEU A 46 5.15 1.02 -15.80
CA LEU A 46 6.29 0.62 -16.66
C LEU A 46 7.48 0.12 -15.83
N GLY A 47 7.78 0.75 -14.70
CA GLY A 47 8.81 0.29 -13.76
C GLY A 47 8.51 -1.10 -13.20
N ASP A 48 7.24 -1.37 -12.87
CA ASP A 48 6.80 -2.68 -12.40
C ASP A 48 6.87 -3.74 -13.50
N ILE A 49 6.56 -3.37 -14.75
CA ILE A 49 6.71 -4.24 -15.92
C ILE A 49 8.20 -4.56 -16.17
N GLU A 50 9.07 -3.56 -16.08
CA GLU A 50 10.52 -3.75 -16.23
C GLU A 50 11.08 -4.70 -15.17
N LEU A 51 10.63 -4.54 -13.92
CA LEU A 51 10.98 -5.45 -12.84
C LEU A 51 10.50 -6.88 -13.13
N ALA A 52 9.26 -7.05 -13.57
CA ALA A 52 8.72 -8.35 -13.96
C ALA A 52 9.50 -8.98 -15.12
N GLN A 53 9.88 -8.17 -16.12
CA GLN A 53 10.69 -8.63 -17.25
C GLN A 53 12.13 -8.98 -16.84
N SER A 54 12.74 -8.24 -15.91
CA SER A 54 14.07 -8.57 -15.39
C SER A 54 14.07 -9.90 -14.63
N LEU A 55 13.01 -10.15 -13.84
CA LEU A 55 12.79 -11.43 -13.17
C LEU A 55 12.64 -12.58 -14.16
N GLN A 56 11.94 -12.35 -15.27
CA GLN A 56 11.79 -13.35 -16.32
C GLN A 56 13.10 -13.65 -17.05
N LYS A 57 13.93 -12.64 -17.30
CA LYS A 57 15.27 -12.82 -17.90
C LYS A 57 16.23 -13.54 -16.96
N GLU A 58 16.23 -13.19 -15.66
CA GLU A 58 17.02 -13.90 -14.64
C GLU A 58 16.62 -15.39 -14.58
N LYS A 59 15.32 -15.67 -14.72
CA LYS A 59 14.78 -17.04 -14.81
C LYS A 59 15.31 -17.78 -16.04
N GLU A 60 15.19 -17.19 -17.24
CA GLU A 60 15.66 -17.80 -18.48
C GLU A 60 17.18 -18.07 -18.46
N GLN A 61 17.96 -17.23 -17.78
CA GLN A 61 19.38 -17.46 -17.58
C GLN A 61 19.65 -18.59 -16.58
N ALA A 62 18.88 -18.68 -15.50
CA ALA A 62 18.98 -19.76 -14.51
C ALA A 62 18.60 -21.13 -15.13
N GLU A 63 17.56 -21.17 -15.97
CA GLU A 63 17.13 -22.38 -16.70
C GLU A 63 18.19 -22.88 -17.69
N LYS A 64 18.98 -22.00 -18.31
CA LYS A 64 20.07 -22.36 -19.23
C LYS A 64 21.32 -22.89 -18.53
N SER A 65 21.48 -22.67 -17.23
CA SER A 65 22.65 -23.07 -16.45
C SER A 65 22.48 -24.36 -15.62
N ALA A 66 21.29 -24.94 -15.61
CA ALA A 66 20.98 -26.13 -14.80
C ALA A 66 20.89 -27.39 -15.67
N GLU A 67 21.91 -28.25 -15.60
CA GLU A 67 21.90 -29.58 -16.24
C GLU A 67 21.24 -30.67 -15.39
N ASP A 68 20.88 -30.41 -14.10
CA ASP A 68 20.25 -31.38 -13.22
C ASP A 68 19.01 -30.79 -12.53
N GLU A 69 17.85 -31.50 -12.61
CA GLU A 69 16.54 -31.19 -12.02
C GLU A 69 16.07 -29.74 -12.19
N VAL A 70 15.47 -29.44 -13.34
CA VAL A 70 14.88 -28.11 -13.59
C VAL A 70 13.73 -27.88 -12.60
N PRO A 71 13.87 -26.98 -11.62
CA PRO A 71 12.80 -26.70 -10.66
C PRO A 71 11.57 -26.12 -11.38
N HIS A 72 10.39 -26.40 -10.84
CA HIS A 72 9.16 -25.89 -11.44
C HIS A 72 9.21 -24.36 -11.58
N PRO A 73 8.81 -23.78 -12.74
CA PRO A 73 8.91 -22.33 -12.97
C PRO A 73 8.25 -21.46 -11.89
N LEU A 74 7.19 -21.93 -11.23
CA LEU A 74 6.56 -21.22 -10.12
C LEU A 74 7.45 -21.19 -8.87
N ASP A 75 8.22 -22.25 -8.60
CA ASP A 75 9.13 -22.31 -7.46
C ASP A 75 10.31 -21.36 -7.67
N VAL A 76 10.83 -21.28 -8.90
CA VAL A 76 11.86 -20.30 -9.28
C VAL A 76 11.33 -18.88 -9.08
N ASN A 77 10.15 -18.55 -9.60
CA ASN A 77 9.54 -17.23 -9.46
C ASN A 77 9.27 -16.89 -8.00
N TYR A 78 8.80 -17.86 -7.21
CA TYR A 78 8.58 -17.66 -5.78
C TYR A 78 9.89 -17.40 -5.04
N GLY A 79 10.96 -18.13 -5.36
CA GLY A 79 12.30 -17.92 -4.80
C GLY A 79 12.85 -16.51 -5.09
N LEU A 80 12.58 -15.96 -6.28
CA LEU A 80 13.03 -14.61 -6.67
C LEU A 80 12.36 -13.49 -5.87
N LEU A 81 11.20 -13.74 -5.26
CA LEU A 81 10.54 -12.76 -4.37
C LEU A 81 11.36 -12.48 -3.11
N LYS A 82 12.17 -13.45 -2.64
CA LYS A 82 12.86 -13.38 -1.34
C LYS A 82 11.88 -13.01 -0.22
N CYS A 83 10.72 -13.64 -0.27
CA CYS A 83 9.59 -13.36 0.59
C CYS A 83 8.89 -14.67 0.92
N LYS A 84 8.98 -15.10 2.18
CA LYS A 84 8.28 -16.27 2.66
C LYS A 84 6.81 -15.94 2.87
N LEU A 85 5.94 -16.76 2.29
CA LEU A 85 4.49 -16.70 2.48
C LEU A 85 4.04 -18.00 3.17
N GLU A 86 3.43 -17.87 4.34
CA GLU A 86 2.90 -18.99 5.10
C GLU A 86 1.39 -18.88 5.23
N LEU A 87 0.66 -19.87 4.72
CA LEU A 87 -0.81 -19.85 4.73
C LEU A 87 -1.32 -19.91 6.17
N LEU A 88 -2.07 -18.89 6.57
CA LEU A 88 -2.66 -18.81 7.89
C LEU A 88 -3.90 -19.72 7.99
N THR A 89 -3.90 -20.60 8.97
CA THR A 89 -4.99 -21.55 9.17
C THR A 89 -6.29 -20.84 9.59
N PRO A 90 -7.43 -21.07 8.90
CA PRO A 90 -8.70 -20.41 9.21
C PRO A 90 -9.22 -20.65 10.64
N LYS A 91 -8.78 -21.75 11.28
CA LYS A 91 -9.16 -22.08 12.66
C LYS A 91 -8.29 -21.37 13.71
N SER A 92 -7.22 -20.70 13.31
CA SER A 92 -6.32 -20.02 14.25
C SER A 92 -6.99 -18.81 14.89
N LYS A 93 -6.58 -18.48 16.12
CA LYS A 93 -7.03 -17.26 16.82
C LYS A 93 -6.69 -16.01 16.02
N GLU A 94 -5.52 -16.01 15.42
CA GLU A 94 -5.00 -14.90 14.60
C GLU A 94 -5.87 -14.66 13.38
N PHE A 95 -6.21 -15.71 12.61
CA PHE A 95 -7.13 -15.60 11.47
C PHE A 95 -8.47 -14.98 11.88
N LYS A 96 -9.06 -15.42 12.98
CA LYS A 96 -10.35 -14.89 13.48
C LYS A 96 -10.27 -13.42 13.86
N ILE A 97 -9.14 -12.96 14.39
CA ILE A 97 -8.91 -11.55 14.69
C ILE A 97 -8.91 -10.74 13.37
N LEU A 98 -8.17 -11.20 12.35
CA LEU A 98 -8.10 -10.51 11.05
C LEU A 98 -9.43 -10.56 10.28
N GLU A 99 -10.17 -11.67 10.38
CA GLU A 99 -11.50 -11.80 9.84
C GLU A 99 -12.48 -10.80 10.48
N THR A 100 -12.49 -10.72 11.80
CA THR A 100 -13.31 -9.74 12.55
C THR A 100 -12.95 -8.31 12.17
N TYR A 101 -11.66 -8.00 12.05
CA TYR A 101 -11.19 -6.69 11.61
C TYR A 101 -11.71 -6.35 10.22
N THR A 102 -11.62 -7.30 9.27
CA THR A 102 -12.14 -7.13 7.92
C THR A 102 -13.66 -6.90 7.92
N GLU A 103 -14.41 -7.81 8.56
CA GLU A 103 -15.87 -7.79 8.56
C GLU A 103 -16.45 -6.53 9.19
N ASN A 104 -15.84 -6.03 10.27
CA ASN A 104 -16.34 -4.86 10.99
C ASN A 104 -15.99 -3.54 10.31
N THR A 105 -14.91 -3.50 9.50
CA THR A 105 -14.42 -2.25 8.88
C THR A 105 -14.56 -2.19 7.37
N LYS A 106 -15.14 -3.23 6.74
CA LYS A 106 -15.51 -3.20 5.32
C LYS A 106 -16.72 -2.30 5.08
N SER A 107 -16.93 -1.87 3.84
CA SER A 107 -18.11 -1.07 3.46
C SER A 107 -19.41 -1.83 3.77
N GLN A 108 -20.32 -1.17 4.47
CA GLN A 108 -21.65 -1.67 4.81
C GLN A 108 -22.78 -0.90 4.09
N GLY A 109 -22.43 -0.11 3.06
CA GLY A 109 -23.38 0.79 2.39
C GLY A 109 -24.25 0.09 1.35
N TRP A 110 -25.40 0.70 1.07
CA TRP A 110 -26.37 0.31 0.02
C TRP A 110 -25.76 0.12 -1.38
N TRP A 111 -24.64 0.74 -1.68
CA TRP A 111 -23.89 0.60 -2.94
C TRP A 111 -23.06 -0.69 -3.03
N SER A 112 -22.94 -1.43 -1.95
CA SER A 112 -22.27 -2.72 -1.88
C SER A 112 -23.31 -3.83 -1.93
N SER A 113 -23.90 -4.07 -3.09
CA SER A 113 -24.81 -5.19 -3.33
C SER A 113 -24.20 -6.56 -3.00
N SER A 114 -22.88 -6.63 -2.89
CA SER A 114 -22.09 -7.83 -2.55
C SER A 114 -21.59 -7.87 -1.08
N GLY A 115 -21.90 -6.86 -0.24
CA GLY A 115 -21.49 -6.87 1.16
C GLY A 115 -20.02 -6.56 1.43
N GLY A 116 -19.31 -5.94 0.46
CA GLY A 116 -17.88 -5.63 0.53
C GLY A 116 -16.96 -6.84 0.32
N PRO A 117 -15.62 -6.62 0.29
CA PRO A 117 -14.68 -7.68 -0.01
C PRO A 117 -14.68 -8.78 1.04
N LYS A 118 -14.54 -10.05 0.58
CA LYS A 118 -14.51 -11.25 1.44
C LYS A 118 -13.15 -11.90 1.39
N ILE A 119 -12.66 -12.33 2.55
CA ILE A 119 -11.39 -13.06 2.65
C ILE A 119 -11.52 -14.43 2.00
N LYS A 120 -10.60 -14.76 1.10
CA LYS A 120 -10.40 -16.11 0.56
C LYS A 120 -9.25 -16.80 1.29
N HIS A 121 -8.10 -16.14 1.35
CA HIS A 121 -6.91 -16.66 2.00
C HIS A 121 -6.14 -15.52 2.69
N ILE A 122 -5.42 -15.88 3.74
CA ILE A 122 -4.47 -14.99 4.42
C ILE A 122 -3.12 -15.69 4.47
N TRP A 123 -2.06 -14.98 4.11
CA TRP A 123 -0.69 -15.43 4.30
C TRP A 123 0.03 -14.52 5.29
N ILE A 124 0.77 -15.14 6.21
CA ILE A 124 1.80 -14.45 6.98
C ILE A 124 2.93 -14.13 6.02
N VAL A 125 3.44 -12.91 6.06
CA VAL A 125 4.48 -12.42 5.15
C VAL A 125 5.76 -12.18 5.94
N ASP A 126 6.86 -12.81 5.49
CA ASP A 126 8.18 -12.54 6.01
C ASP A 126 9.14 -12.27 4.84
N ARG A 127 9.40 -10.97 4.61
CA ARG A 127 10.29 -10.49 3.56
C ARG A 127 11.72 -10.44 4.06
N ASP A 128 12.64 -10.91 3.23
CA ASP A 128 14.07 -10.84 3.53
C ASP A 128 14.53 -9.40 3.77
N GLY A 129 15.27 -9.20 4.86
CA GLY A 129 15.81 -7.90 5.27
C GLY A 129 14.79 -6.91 5.86
N GLU A 130 13.47 -7.07 5.65
CA GLU A 130 12.48 -6.10 6.14
C GLU A 130 12.40 -6.08 7.67
N GLY A 131 12.47 -7.25 8.31
CA GLY A 131 12.49 -7.34 9.77
C GLY A 131 13.69 -6.61 10.39
N GLY A 132 14.88 -6.74 9.79
CA GLY A 132 16.08 -6.01 10.23
C GLY A 132 15.93 -4.50 10.08
N ARG A 133 15.41 -4.04 8.94
CA ARG A 133 15.12 -2.62 8.69
C ARG A 133 14.09 -2.05 9.68
N PHE A 134 13.05 -2.80 9.99
CA PHE A 134 11.98 -2.39 10.89
C PHE A 134 12.43 -2.34 12.36
N LYS A 135 13.42 -3.16 12.76
CA LYS A 135 14.00 -3.14 14.12
C LYS A 135 14.60 -1.80 14.53
N THR A 136 14.95 -0.94 13.57
CA THR A 136 15.43 0.43 13.89
C THR A 136 14.37 1.28 14.61
N HIS A 137 13.12 0.80 14.67
CA HIS A 137 12.00 1.44 15.36
C HIS A 137 11.49 0.61 16.55
N ASP A 138 12.35 -0.22 17.15
CA ASP A 138 11.97 -1.09 18.27
C ASP A 138 11.66 -0.34 19.57
N ASP A 139 12.12 0.89 19.68
CA ASP A 139 11.83 1.84 20.76
C ASP A 139 10.40 2.39 20.68
N ILE A 140 9.80 2.42 19.49
CA ILE A 140 8.41 2.86 19.29
C ILE A 140 7.45 1.76 19.75
N LYS A 141 6.67 2.04 20.79
CA LYS A 141 5.71 1.10 21.39
C LYS A 141 4.32 1.20 20.79
N GLU A 142 3.93 2.38 20.35
CA GLU A 142 2.63 2.67 19.73
C GLU A 142 2.61 2.13 18.30
N ARG A 143 2.00 0.94 18.14
CA ARG A 143 1.97 0.18 16.89
C ARG A 143 0.55 -0.23 16.58
N LYS A 144 0.16 -0.10 15.31
CA LYS A 144 -1.14 -0.58 14.82
C LYS A 144 -0.97 -1.47 13.60
N LEU A 145 -1.88 -2.41 13.45
CA LEU A 145 -2.05 -3.19 12.24
C LEU A 145 -3.03 -2.44 11.33
N LEU A 146 -2.55 -1.96 10.18
CA LEU A 146 -3.29 -1.06 9.31
C LEU A 146 -3.36 -1.58 7.88
N TRP A 147 -4.46 -1.24 7.20
CA TRP A 147 -4.75 -1.62 5.83
C TRP A 147 -3.95 -0.82 4.81
N HIS A 148 -3.52 -1.52 3.76
CA HIS A 148 -3.03 -0.91 2.53
C HIS A 148 -3.63 -1.64 1.33
N GLY A 149 -4.35 -0.91 0.48
CA GLY A 149 -4.93 -1.41 -0.76
C GLY A 149 -4.13 -0.95 -1.97
N THR A 150 -4.01 -1.81 -2.96
CA THR A 150 -3.22 -1.52 -4.15
C THR A 150 -3.76 -2.22 -5.40
N ASN A 151 -3.22 -1.87 -6.56
CA ASN A 151 -3.48 -2.59 -7.80
C ASN A 151 -2.80 -3.98 -7.74
N VAL A 152 -3.51 -5.03 -8.19
CA VAL A 152 -2.96 -6.39 -8.23
C VAL A 152 -1.67 -6.48 -9.06
N ALA A 153 -1.53 -5.64 -10.09
CA ALA A 153 -0.35 -5.60 -10.95
C ALA A 153 0.96 -5.25 -10.22
N VAL A 154 0.89 -4.53 -9.08
CA VAL A 154 2.07 -4.12 -8.32
C VAL A 154 2.34 -4.97 -7.09
N VAL A 155 1.51 -5.98 -6.83
CA VAL A 155 1.64 -6.85 -5.65
C VAL A 155 3.00 -7.56 -5.61
N THR A 156 3.46 -8.09 -6.74
CA THR A 156 4.75 -8.76 -6.85
C THR A 156 5.91 -7.82 -6.50
N ALA A 157 5.88 -6.58 -6.99
CA ALA A 157 6.87 -5.56 -6.68
C ALA A 157 6.88 -5.22 -5.18
N ILE A 158 5.70 -5.09 -4.57
CA ILE A 158 5.57 -4.86 -3.13
C ILE A 158 6.10 -6.04 -2.31
N LEU A 159 5.80 -7.28 -2.70
CA LEU A 159 6.34 -8.47 -2.03
C LEU A 159 7.87 -8.54 -2.15
N LYS A 160 8.43 -8.18 -3.30
CA LYS A 160 9.90 -8.16 -3.52
C LYS A 160 10.57 -7.00 -2.80
N SER A 161 10.05 -5.79 -2.87
CA SER A 161 10.74 -4.56 -2.45
C SER A 161 10.18 -3.91 -1.18
N GLY A 162 9.01 -4.32 -0.71
CA GLY A 162 8.25 -3.66 0.36
C GLY A 162 7.48 -2.43 -0.13
N LEU A 163 6.74 -1.82 0.77
CA LEU A 163 6.10 -0.54 0.50
C LEU A 163 7.16 0.56 0.40
N ARG A 164 7.04 1.41 -0.60
CA ARG A 164 8.00 2.46 -0.90
C ARG A 164 7.33 3.82 -0.98
N ILE A 165 8.08 4.85 -0.60
CA ILE A 165 7.70 6.25 -0.82
C ILE A 165 8.14 6.62 -2.24
N MET A 166 7.19 6.66 -3.15
CA MET A 166 7.50 6.96 -4.54
C MET A 166 7.84 8.45 -4.70
N PRO A 167 8.90 8.81 -5.44
CA PRO A 167 9.39 10.20 -5.52
C PRO A 167 8.34 11.20 -6.00
N HIS A 168 7.39 10.71 -6.76
CA HIS A 168 6.35 11.51 -7.40
C HIS A 168 4.94 11.22 -6.88
N SER A 169 4.77 10.26 -5.95
CA SER A 169 3.50 10.07 -5.29
C SER A 169 3.32 11.18 -4.25
N GLY A 170 2.27 11.92 -4.39
CA GLY A 170 1.81 12.84 -3.39
C GLY A 170 0.31 12.65 -3.25
N GLY A 171 -0.15 12.43 -2.04
CA GLY A 171 -1.57 12.41 -1.71
C GLY A 171 -1.97 13.68 -0.97
N ARG A 172 -3.17 13.65 -0.41
CA ARG A 172 -3.74 14.74 0.40
C ARG A 172 -2.90 15.14 1.61
N VAL A 173 -1.99 14.26 2.06
CA VAL A 173 -1.12 14.42 3.24
C VAL A 173 0.36 14.26 2.84
N GLY A 174 0.71 14.68 1.63
CA GLY A 174 2.08 14.71 1.14
C GLY A 174 2.67 13.36 0.75
N LYS A 175 4.01 13.28 0.78
CA LYS A 175 4.80 12.17 0.25
C LYS A 175 5.14 11.16 1.35
N GLY A 176 4.19 10.31 1.70
CA GLY A 176 4.34 9.24 2.69
C GLY A 176 3.76 7.92 2.21
N ILE A 177 3.87 6.88 3.03
CA ILE A 177 3.15 5.62 2.85
C ILE A 177 1.83 5.75 3.60
N TYR A 178 0.73 5.53 2.89
CA TYR A 178 -0.64 5.72 3.37
C TYR A 178 -1.24 4.41 3.84
N PHE A 179 -1.89 4.46 5.00
CA PHE A 179 -2.62 3.35 5.58
C PHE A 179 -3.98 3.81 6.08
N ALA A 180 -4.88 2.86 6.30
CA ALA A 180 -6.18 3.11 6.91
C ALA A 180 -6.47 2.12 8.04
N SER A 181 -7.24 2.56 9.01
CA SER A 181 -7.82 1.69 10.06
C SER A 181 -9.10 0.99 9.57
N GLU A 182 -9.77 1.55 8.57
CA GLU A 182 -10.95 0.95 7.96
C GLU A 182 -10.61 0.24 6.65
N ASN A 183 -11.00 -1.05 6.52
CA ASN A 183 -10.83 -1.84 5.28
C ASN A 183 -11.44 -1.14 4.08
N SER A 184 -12.65 -0.59 4.22
CA SER A 184 -13.40 0.10 3.16
C SER A 184 -12.61 1.23 2.49
N LYS A 185 -11.82 1.97 3.25
CA LYS A 185 -10.95 3.04 2.75
C LYS A 185 -9.88 2.48 1.81
N SER A 186 -9.14 1.48 2.28
CA SER A 186 -8.06 0.87 1.49
C SER A 186 -8.59 0.03 0.32
N ALA A 187 -9.76 -0.61 0.46
CA ALA A 187 -10.41 -1.37 -0.61
C ALA A 187 -10.73 -0.51 -1.85
N GLY A 188 -10.98 0.79 -1.64
CA GLY A 188 -11.20 1.74 -2.73
C GLY A 188 -10.00 1.91 -3.68
N TYR A 189 -8.81 1.56 -3.24
CA TYR A 189 -7.57 1.61 -4.05
C TYR A 189 -7.23 0.29 -4.74
N VAL A 190 -7.95 -0.80 -4.40
CA VAL A 190 -7.73 -2.09 -5.04
C VAL A 190 -8.26 -2.05 -6.47
N ARG A 191 -7.45 -2.55 -7.40
CA ARG A 191 -7.87 -2.83 -8.78
C ARG A 191 -7.76 -4.34 -8.97
N PRO A 192 -8.88 -5.08 -8.78
CA PRO A 192 -8.87 -6.54 -8.83
C PRO A 192 -8.66 -7.03 -10.27
N ALA A 193 -8.10 -8.24 -10.41
CA ALA A 193 -8.11 -9.00 -11.64
C ALA A 193 -9.35 -9.93 -11.60
N GLY A 194 -10.34 -9.65 -12.44
CA GLY A 194 -11.66 -10.27 -12.34
C GLY A 194 -12.32 -9.91 -11.00
N LYS A 195 -12.58 -10.92 -10.16
CA LYS A 195 -13.12 -10.74 -8.81
C LYS A 195 -12.07 -10.84 -7.70
N THR A 196 -10.81 -11.06 -8.06
CA THR A 196 -9.74 -11.29 -7.07
C THR A 196 -8.90 -10.04 -6.90
N GLY A 197 -8.84 -9.54 -5.69
CA GLY A 197 -7.97 -8.43 -5.29
C GLY A 197 -7.05 -8.83 -4.15
N ILE A 198 -5.98 -8.06 -3.96
CA ILE A 198 -5.02 -8.25 -2.88
C ILE A 198 -4.99 -7.01 -2.01
N MET A 199 -4.98 -7.23 -0.71
CA MET A 199 -4.77 -6.20 0.30
C MET A 199 -3.67 -6.62 1.25
N PHE A 200 -2.99 -5.65 1.83
CA PHE A 200 -1.98 -5.88 2.84
C PHE A 200 -2.44 -5.38 4.21
N LEU A 201 -2.06 -6.11 5.25
CA LEU A 201 -2.05 -5.60 6.62
C LEU A 201 -0.61 -5.41 7.07
N ASN A 202 -0.33 -4.20 7.51
CA ASN A 202 1.01 -3.76 7.86
C ASN A 202 1.07 -3.41 9.34
N GLU A 203 2.11 -3.86 10.02
CA GLU A 203 2.51 -3.30 11.29
C GLU A 203 3.15 -1.94 11.04
N VAL A 204 2.57 -0.89 11.60
CA VAL A 204 3.05 0.47 11.47
C VAL A 204 3.45 0.99 12.86
N ALA A 205 4.71 1.38 13.00
CA ALA A 205 5.25 2.00 14.20
C ALA A 205 4.86 3.49 14.17
N LEU A 206 3.71 3.84 14.76
CA LEU A 206 3.14 5.18 14.70
C LEU A 206 3.82 6.16 15.65
N GLY A 207 4.23 5.69 16.83
CA GLY A 207 4.83 6.54 17.86
C GLY A 207 3.94 7.71 18.24
N LYS A 208 4.53 8.88 18.41
CA LYS A 208 3.81 10.10 18.69
C LYS A 208 3.17 10.65 17.42
N GLU A 209 1.85 10.58 17.35
CA GLU A 209 1.06 11.00 16.18
C GLU A 209 0.86 12.52 16.15
N HIS A 210 1.11 13.16 15.01
CA HIS A 210 0.64 14.51 14.71
C HIS A 210 -0.71 14.44 14.01
N HIS A 211 -1.74 15.08 14.58
CA HIS A 211 -3.10 15.02 14.06
C HIS A 211 -3.39 16.23 13.17
N ILE A 212 -3.92 16.00 11.97
CA ILE A 212 -4.41 17.03 11.06
C ILE A 212 -5.87 16.76 10.68
N THR A 213 -6.57 17.81 10.24
CA THR A 213 -7.97 17.73 9.79
C THR A 213 -8.17 18.32 8.39
N MET A 214 -7.14 18.94 7.84
CA MET A 214 -7.14 19.53 6.51
C MET A 214 -6.01 18.95 5.67
N ASP A 215 -6.19 18.98 4.38
CA ASP A 215 -5.22 18.52 3.40
C ASP A 215 -3.94 19.37 3.49
N ASP A 216 -2.79 18.70 3.48
CA ASP A 216 -1.48 19.31 3.31
C ASP A 216 -0.59 18.44 2.43
N GLY A 217 -0.69 18.65 1.12
CA GLY A 217 0.10 17.91 0.12
C GLY A 217 1.60 18.25 0.10
N SER A 218 2.04 19.25 0.89
CA SER A 218 3.46 19.65 0.96
C SER A 218 4.30 18.81 1.92
N LEU A 219 3.66 18.01 2.76
CA LEU A 219 4.30 17.24 3.81
C LEU A 219 5.25 16.17 3.23
N THR A 220 6.47 16.13 3.76
CA THR A 220 7.49 15.11 3.43
C THR A 220 8.05 14.44 4.68
N LYS A 221 7.65 14.89 5.86
CA LYS A 221 8.00 14.34 7.17
C LYS A 221 7.00 14.85 8.22
N PRO A 222 6.88 14.18 9.38
CA PRO A 222 6.13 14.73 10.50
C PRO A 222 6.83 15.98 11.05
N PRO A 223 6.09 16.87 11.74
CA PRO A 223 6.71 17.97 12.51
C PRO A 223 7.70 17.45 13.56
N THR A 224 8.63 18.31 13.97
CA THR A 224 9.62 17.95 15.00
C THR A 224 8.96 17.46 16.28
N GLY A 225 9.41 16.33 16.79
CA GLY A 225 8.89 15.70 18.00
C GLY A 225 7.70 14.76 17.76
N TYR A 226 7.36 14.47 16.50
CA TYR A 226 6.36 13.49 16.09
C TYR A 226 6.98 12.43 15.18
N ASP A 227 6.40 11.22 15.21
CA ASP A 227 6.88 10.06 14.45
C ASP A 227 6.02 9.77 13.22
N SER A 228 4.74 10.16 13.26
CA SER A 228 3.76 9.91 12.20
C SER A 228 2.76 11.06 12.08
N ILE A 229 1.99 11.05 11.00
CA ILE A 229 0.84 11.95 10.81
C ILE A 229 -0.43 11.11 10.72
N VAL A 230 -1.47 11.56 11.41
CA VAL A 230 -2.81 10.97 11.29
C VAL A 230 -3.79 12.06 10.87
N ALA A 231 -4.29 11.93 9.65
CA ALA A 231 -5.39 12.75 9.17
C ALA A 231 -6.69 12.18 9.75
N LYS A 232 -7.23 12.87 10.74
CA LYS A 232 -8.40 12.41 11.50
C LYS A 232 -9.66 12.50 10.66
N GLY A 233 -10.31 11.34 10.47
CA GLY A 233 -11.56 11.24 9.73
C GLY A 233 -12.81 11.52 10.57
N TRP A 234 -13.96 11.57 9.92
CA TRP A 234 -15.26 11.63 10.59
C TRP A 234 -15.59 10.33 11.34
N THR A 235 -15.07 9.22 10.79
CA THR A 235 -15.23 7.89 11.39
C THR A 235 -13.87 7.27 11.72
N GLU A 236 -13.89 6.38 12.69
CA GLU A 236 -12.78 5.54 13.11
C GLU A 236 -13.37 4.26 13.72
N PRO A 237 -12.73 3.08 13.60
CA PRO A 237 -13.13 1.90 14.34
C PRO A 237 -13.22 2.20 15.83
N ASP A 238 -14.27 1.69 16.50
CA ASP A 238 -14.46 1.88 17.95
C ASP A 238 -13.25 1.33 18.72
N PRO A 239 -12.43 2.21 19.36
CA PRO A 239 -11.19 1.79 20.00
C PRO A 239 -11.44 0.95 21.28
N THR A 240 -12.66 0.98 21.83
CA THR A 240 -13.02 0.14 22.99
C THR A 240 -13.06 -1.35 22.64
N LYS A 241 -13.07 -1.68 21.36
CA LYS A 241 -13.09 -3.04 20.81
C LYS A 241 -11.75 -3.49 20.27
N ASP A 242 -10.74 -2.64 20.35
CA ASP A 242 -9.39 -2.97 19.88
C ASP A 242 -8.86 -4.22 20.57
N THR A 243 -8.15 -5.03 19.81
CA THR A 243 -7.48 -6.22 20.32
C THR A 243 -5.97 -6.10 20.15
N ILE A 244 -5.22 -6.90 20.88
CA ILE A 244 -3.76 -6.90 20.81
C ILE A 244 -3.30 -8.21 20.19
N LEU A 245 -2.54 -8.10 19.11
CA LEU A 245 -1.68 -9.18 18.62
C LEU A 245 -0.26 -8.99 19.16
N THR A 246 0.38 -10.09 19.54
CA THR A 246 1.80 -10.09 19.89
C THR A 246 2.57 -10.76 18.76
N ILE A 247 3.39 -9.99 18.04
CA ILE A 247 4.21 -10.48 16.94
C ILE A 247 5.65 -10.05 17.24
N ASP A 248 6.60 -10.99 17.14
CA ASP A 248 8.02 -10.75 17.46
C ASP A 248 8.23 -10.12 18.86
N GLY A 249 7.39 -10.49 19.84
CA GLY A 249 7.43 -9.94 21.20
C GLY A 249 6.88 -8.51 21.35
N LYS A 250 6.38 -7.89 20.28
CA LYS A 250 5.80 -6.54 20.29
C LYS A 250 4.28 -6.60 20.33
N LYS A 251 3.66 -5.71 21.08
CA LYS A 251 2.20 -5.55 21.14
C LYS A 251 1.75 -4.64 19.98
N ILE A 252 0.83 -5.15 19.17
CA ILE A 252 0.29 -4.45 18.01
C ILE A 252 -1.22 -4.31 18.21
N VAL A 253 -1.72 -3.10 18.18
CA VAL A 253 -3.15 -2.82 18.25
C VAL A 253 -3.80 -3.20 16.93
N VAL A 254 -4.85 -4.01 16.99
CA VAL A 254 -5.70 -4.36 15.84
C VAL A 254 -7.07 -3.75 16.03
N PRO A 255 -7.48 -2.77 15.22
CA PRO A 255 -8.80 -2.15 15.32
C PRO A 255 -9.88 -3.18 14.96
N GLN A 256 -10.74 -3.53 15.91
CA GLN A 256 -11.79 -4.54 15.69
C GLN A 256 -13.21 -3.97 15.79
N GLY A 257 -13.35 -2.73 16.21
CA GLY A 257 -14.64 -2.09 16.35
C GLY A 257 -15.27 -1.75 15.00
N LYS A 258 -16.60 -1.71 14.96
CA LYS A 258 -17.28 -1.07 13.82
C LYS A 258 -16.96 0.42 13.83
N PRO A 259 -16.88 1.07 12.64
CA PRO A 259 -16.64 2.50 12.57
C PRO A 259 -17.72 3.29 13.33
N ILE A 260 -17.28 4.19 14.18
CA ILE A 260 -18.12 5.13 14.91
C ILE A 260 -17.77 6.57 14.51
N ASN A 261 -18.75 7.47 14.65
CA ASN A 261 -18.48 8.89 14.43
C ASN A 261 -17.50 9.42 15.47
N GLN A 262 -16.57 10.25 15.03
CA GLN A 262 -15.67 11.03 15.87
C GLN A 262 -16.24 12.45 16.04
N PRO A 263 -16.94 12.79 17.14
CA PRO A 263 -17.64 14.09 17.30
C PRO A 263 -16.70 15.30 17.17
N ALA A 264 -15.44 15.13 17.58
CA ALA A 264 -14.42 16.18 17.49
C ALA A 264 -14.09 16.58 16.03
N TYR A 265 -14.24 15.64 15.08
CA TYR A 265 -13.79 15.79 13.69
C TYR A 265 -14.93 15.75 12.68
N LYS A 266 -16.09 15.21 13.04
CA LYS A 266 -17.26 15.14 12.15
C LYS A 266 -17.65 16.52 11.66
N ASN A 267 -17.77 16.68 10.34
CA ASN A 267 -18.06 17.96 9.65
C ASN A 267 -17.00 19.07 9.87
N LYS A 268 -15.86 18.75 10.50
CA LYS A 268 -14.73 19.70 10.69
C LYS A 268 -13.48 19.26 9.97
N SER A 269 -13.37 17.98 9.67
CA SER A 269 -12.28 17.43 8.90
C SER A 269 -12.65 17.30 7.42
N SER A 270 -11.69 17.48 6.53
CA SER A 270 -11.82 17.18 5.10
C SER A 270 -11.77 15.68 4.81
N PHE A 271 -11.44 14.85 5.81
CA PHE A 271 -11.33 13.39 5.70
C PHE A 271 -12.59 12.72 6.24
N SER A 272 -13.23 11.90 5.42
CA SER A 272 -14.37 11.08 5.87
C SER A 272 -13.92 9.92 6.77
N GLN A 273 -12.80 9.30 6.46
CA GLN A 273 -12.18 8.21 7.19
C GLN A 273 -10.73 8.59 7.50
N SER A 274 -10.19 8.14 8.63
CA SER A 274 -8.82 8.47 9.02
C SER A 274 -7.79 7.87 8.07
N GLU A 275 -6.71 8.61 7.85
CA GLU A 275 -5.53 8.18 7.11
C GLU A 275 -4.30 8.26 8.02
N TYR A 276 -3.50 7.21 8.02
CA TYR A 276 -2.28 7.10 8.81
C TYR A 276 -1.08 7.12 7.87
N LEU A 277 -0.10 7.95 8.17
CA LEU A 277 1.07 8.12 7.31
C LEU A 277 2.37 8.02 8.07
N VAL A 278 3.30 7.29 7.46
CA VAL A 278 4.70 7.30 7.85
C VAL A 278 5.55 7.78 6.69
N TYR A 279 6.64 8.46 7.00
CA TYR A 279 7.54 9.10 6.02
C TYR A 279 8.92 8.44 5.97
N LYS A 280 9.04 7.25 6.57
CA LYS A 280 10.20 6.36 6.47
C LYS A 280 9.70 4.97 6.08
N GLU A 281 10.21 4.43 5.00
CA GLU A 281 9.87 3.07 4.54
C GLU A 281 10.18 1.99 5.59
N SER A 282 11.17 2.26 6.45
CA SER A 282 11.54 1.39 7.56
C SER A 282 10.52 1.37 8.70
N GLN A 283 9.56 2.30 8.72
CA GLN A 283 8.60 2.49 9.82
C GLN A 283 7.34 1.63 9.68
N CYS A 284 7.27 0.81 8.64
CA CYS A 284 6.23 -0.19 8.44
C CYS A 284 6.82 -1.54 8.04
N ARG A 285 6.11 -2.62 8.35
CA ARG A 285 6.43 -3.98 7.95
C ARG A 285 5.17 -4.70 7.49
N ILE A 286 5.23 -5.33 6.33
CA ILE A 286 4.13 -6.16 5.83
C ILE A 286 4.02 -7.40 6.73
N ARG A 287 2.87 -7.61 7.36
CA ARG A 287 2.61 -8.79 8.21
C ARG A 287 1.73 -9.81 7.53
N TYR A 288 0.73 -9.34 6.77
CA TYR A 288 -0.20 -10.25 6.10
C TYR A 288 -0.51 -9.78 4.69
N LEU A 289 -0.63 -10.75 3.80
CA LEU A 289 -1.22 -10.61 2.49
C LEU A 289 -2.58 -11.29 2.52
N LEU A 290 -3.62 -10.58 2.09
CA LEU A 290 -4.98 -11.10 2.03
C LEU A 290 -5.46 -11.16 0.60
N MET A 291 -5.82 -12.35 0.15
CA MET A 291 -6.56 -12.55 -1.10
C MET A 291 -8.04 -12.35 -0.81
N MET A 292 -8.64 -11.40 -1.50
CA MET A 292 -10.00 -10.97 -1.29
C MET A 292 -10.84 -11.21 -2.55
N GLU A 293 -12.11 -11.55 -2.37
CA GLU A 293 -13.12 -11.50 -3.43
C GLU A 293 -13.90 -10.19 -3.34
N PHE A 294 -13.93 -9.45 -4.45
CA PHE A 294 -14.60 -8.16 -4.62
C PHE A 294 -15.89 -8.30 -5.42
#